data_14bdec31afd0e6d22e796fdeb1d454e9
#
_entry.id   14bdec31afd0e6d22e796fdeb1d454e9
#
_cell.length_a   1.000
_cell.length_b   1.000
_cell.length_c   1.000
_cell.angle_alpha   90.00
_cell.angle_beta   90.00
_cell.angle_gamma   90.00
#
_symmetry.space_group_name_H-M   'P 1'
#
loop_
_entity.id
_entity.type
_entity.pdbx_description
1 polymer ?
#
loop_
_entity_poly.entity_id
_entity_poly.type
_entity_poly.pdbx_seq_one_letter_code
_entity_poly.pdbx_strand_id
1 'polypeptide(L)'
;MPLDRQWIEQHIPHKGRMCLLDEVLSWDATRIRCRSATHRSPDNPLRQHGRLGAACGIEYAAQAMAVHGALVAASAPLASAVSTSDRGSIGSTVGYLASVRNVSLHVARLDDLEADLIAAAERITGDGRTVLYEFSVWSAQQPLVSGRASVVLDATFGLPSINTGTHA
;
A
#
# COMPACT_ATOMS: atom_id res chain seq x y z
N MET A 1 6.57 -17.53 -8.72
CA MET A 1 5.73 -17.55 -7.52
C MET A 1 4.53 -16.65 -7.75
N PRO A 2 3.31 -17.08 -7.47
CA PRO A 2 2.14 -16.22 -7.57
C PRO A 2 2.27 -15.10 -6.53
N LEU A 3 1.95 -13.88 -6.92
CA LEU A 3 1.89 -12.71 -6.04
C LEU A 3 0.48 -12.62 -5.46
N ASP A 4 0.12 -13.64 -4.70
CA ASP A 4 -1.19 -13.81 -4.07
C ASP A 4 -1.27 -13.09 -2.71
N ARG A 5 -2.41 -13.21 -2.05
CA ARG A 5 -2.65 -12.64 -0.72
C ARG A 5 -1.60 -13.05 0.31
N GLN A 6 -1.17 -14.31 0.30
CA GLN A 6 -0.16 -14.79 1.24
C GLN A 6 1.18 -14.07 1.03
N TRP A 7 1.58 -13.90 -0.23
CA TRP A 7 2.77 -13.13 -0.56
C TRP A 7 2.62 -11.68 -0.11
N ILE A 8 1.48 -11.05 -0.40
CA ILE A 8 1.19 -9.65 -0.02
C ILE A 8 1.30 -9.48 1.51
N GLU A 9 0.65 -10.33 2.29
CA GLU A 9 0.70 -10.29 3.75
C GLU A 9 2.11 -10.42 4.32
N GLN A 10 3.02 -11.09 3.63
CA GLN A 10 4.42 -11.22 4.07
C GLN A 10 5.24 -9.95 3.81
N HIS A 11 4.85 -9.11 2.83
CA HIS A 11 5.68 -8.02 2.34
C HIS A 11 5.13 -6.62 2.67
N ILE A 12 3.90 -6.50 3.16
CA ILE A 12 3.35 -5.23 3.64
C ILE A 12 2.97 -5.34 5.12
N PRO A 13 2.84 -4.22 5.86
CA PRO A 13 2.51 -4.25 7.29
C PRO A 13 1.09 -4.74 7.60
N HIS A 14 0.20 -4.79 6.61
CA HIS A 14 -1.21 -5.17 6.76
C HIS A 14 -1.36 -6.70 6.80
N LYS A 15 -2.00 -7.20 7.87
CA LYS A 15 -2.15 -8.64 8.13
C LYS A 15 -3.62 -9.02 8.33
N GLY A 16 -3.95 -10.29 8.07
CA GLY A 16 -5.27 -10.84 8.28
C GLY A 16 -6.34 -10.03 7.56
N ARG A 17 -7.42 -9.65 8.25
CA ARG A 17 -8.51 -8.87 7.65
C ARG A 17 -8.10 -7.46 7.19
N MET A 18 -7.02 -6.90 7.74
CA MET A 18 -6.48 -5.61 7.30
C MET A 18 -5.72 -5.70 5.98
N CYS A 19 -5.30 -6.87 5.51
CA CYS A 19 -4.84 -7.06 4.16
C CYS A 19 -6.05 -7.09 3.22
N LEU A 20 -6.24 -6.04 2.46
CA LEU A 20 -7.43 -5.88 1.62
C LEU A 20 -7.26 -6.48 0.22
N LEU A 21 -6.04 -6.64 -0.25
CA LEU A 21 -5.73 -7.10 -1.59
C LEU A 21 -5.68 -8.64 -1.64
N ASP A 22 -6.10 -9.22 -2.77
CA ASP A 22 -6.08 -10.67 -2.97
C ASP A 22 -4.90 -11.12 -3.84
N GLU A 23 -4.54 -10.34 -4.86
CA GLU A 23 -3.42 -10.68 -5.75
C GLU A 23 -2.90 -9.47 -6.53
N VAL A 24 -1.67 -9.56 -7.00
CA VAL A 24 -1.08 -8.63 -7.96
C VAL A 24 -1.33 -9.18 -9.37
N LEU A 25 -2.05 -8.42 -10.18
CA LEU A 25 -2.35 -8.79 -11.58
C LEU A 25 -1.18 -8.49 -12.51
N SER A 26 -0.56 -7.34 -12.31
CA SER A 26 0.61 -6.89 -13.09
C SER A 26 1.37 -5.80 -12.35
N TRP A 27 2.67 -5.72 -12.64
CA TRP A 27 3.51 -4.65 -12.13
C TRP A 27 4.76 -4.49 -12.99
N ASP A 28 5.37 -3.31 -12.92
CA ASP A 28 6.69 -2.98 -13.45
C ASP A 28 7.37 -1.94 -12.54
N ALA A 29 8.46 -1.32 -12.97
CA ALA A 29 9.19 -0.33 -12.17
C ALA A 29 8.37 0.93 -11.83
N THR A 30 7.29 1.19 -12.55
CA THR A 30 6.49 2.41 -12.43
C THR A 30 5.03 2.15 -12.06
N ARG A 31 4.49 0.98 -12.33
CA ARG A 31 3.06 0.69 -12.23
C ARG A 31 2.78 -0.60 -11.49
N ILE A 32 1.61 -0.63 -10.86
CA ILE A 32 1.05 -1.84 -10.26
C ILE A 32 -0.46 -1.87 -10.45
N ARG A 33 -1.00 -3.08 -10.58
CA ARG A 33 -2.42 -3.37 -10.54
C ARG A 33 -2.68 -4.57 -9.66
N CYS A 34 -3.57 -4.42 -8.70
CA CYS A 34 -3.97 -5.45 -7.76
C CYS A 34 -5.47 -5.68 -7.84
N ARG A 35 -5.89 -6.91 -7.61
CA ARG A 35 -7.29 -7.32 -7.51
C ARG A 35 -7.71 -7.50 -6.06
N SER A 36 -8.98 -7.19 -5.77
CA SER A 36 -9.58 -7.46 -4.48
C SER A 36 -11.08 -7.74 -4.59
N ALA A 37 -11.54 -8.74 -3.86
CA ALA A 37 -12.95 -9.05 -3.63
C ALA A 37 -13.41 -8.70 -2.20
N THR A 38 -12.52 -8.21 -1.35
CA THR A 38 -12.75 -8.00 0.09
C THR A 38 -13.77 -6.91 0.40
N HIS A 39 -14.06 -6.02 -0.54
CA HIS A 39 -15.09 -4.98 -0.39
C HIS A 39 -16.49 -5.57 -0.16
N ARG A 40 -16.75 -6.79 -0.63
CA ARG A 40 -18.01 -7.51 -0.42
C ARG A 40 -18.08 -8.26 0.91
N SER A 41 -16.92 -8.47 1.55
CA SER A 41 -16.90 -9.21 2.82
C SER A 41 -17.63 -8.46 3.91
N PRO A 42 -18.55 -9.11 4.64
CA PRO A 42 -19.18 -8.51 5.82
C PRO A 42 -18.19 -8.20 6.94
N ASP A 43 -17.06 -8.92 6.96
CA ASP A 43 -15.98 -8.78 7.95
C ASP A 43 -14.91 -7.75 7.54
N ASN A 44 -15.13 -7.00 6.46
CA ASN A 44 -14.20 -5.97 6.05
C ASN A 44 -14.01 -4.94 7.18
N PRO A 45 -12.77 -4.72 7.68
CA PRO A 45 -12.53 -3.89 8.87
C PRO A 45 -12.83 -2.41 8.67
N LEU A 46 -12.96 -1.96 7.41
CA LEU A 46 -13.27 -0.57 7.09
C LEU A 46 -14.77 -0.30 7.03
N ARG A 47 -15.62 -1.32 7.17
CA ARG A 47 -17.06 -1.13 7.20
C ARG A 47 -17.49 -0.40 8.45
N GLN A 48 -18.42 0.53 8.27
CA GLN A 48 -19.12 1.22 9.34
C GLN A 48 -20.63 1.14 9.08
N HIS A 49 -21.37 0.74 10.10
CA HIS A 49 -22.83 0.56 10.00
C HIS A 49 -23.27 -0.29 8.80
N GLY A 50 -22.53 -1.37 8.53
CA GLY A 50 -22.81 -2.30 7.42
C GLY A 50 -22.46 -1.75 6.03
N ARG A 51 -21.78 -0.61 5.91
CA ARG A 51 -21.43 0.03 4.64
C ARG A 51 -19.93 0.25 4.52
N LEU A 52 -19.43 0.13 3.29
CA LEU A 52 -18.07 0.49 2.92
C LEU A 52 -18.11 1.73 2.02
N GLY A 53 -17.84 2.91 2.57
CA GLY A 53 -17.86 4.16 1.83
C GLY A 53 -16.77 4.22 0.75
N ALA A 54 -17.00 5.00 -0.31
CA ALA A 54 -16.07 5.12 -1.43
C ALA A 54 -14.67 5.59 -1.02
N ALA A 55 -14.54 6.44 0.00
CA ALA A 55 -13.26 6.90 0.52
C ALA A 55 -12.35 5.76 1.02
N CYS A 56 -12.93 4.61 1.42
CA CYS A 56 -12.16 3.41 1.77
C CYS A 56 -11.34 2.87 0.58
N GLY A 57 -11.70 3.21 -0.65
CA GLY A 57 -10.90 2.88 -1.84
C GLY A 57 -9.48 3.45 -1.81
N ILE A 58 -9.24 4.54 -1.06
CA ILE A 58 -7.91 5.09 -0.85
C ILE A 58 -7.01 4.08 -0.14
N GLU A 59 -7.53 3.34 0.84
CA GLU A 59 -6.77 2.31 1.54
C GLU A 59 -6.39 1.14 0.61
N TYR A 60 -7.28 0.71 -0.28
CA TYR A 60 -6.95 -0.29 -1.30
C TYR A 60 -5.80 0.17 -2.21
N ALA A 61 -5.84 1.43 -2.63
CA ALA A 61 -4.77 2.03 -3.42
C ALA A 61 -3.46 2.17 -2.62
N ALA A 62 -3.54 2.56 -1.34
CA ALA A 62 -2.38 2.68 -0.46
C ALA A 62 -1.67 1.33 -0.26
N GLN A 63 -2.42 0.26 -0.09
CA GLN A 63 -1.86 -1.09 -0.02
C GLN A 63 -1.21 -1.51 -1.35
N ALA A 64 -1.81 -1.18 -2.49
CA ALA A 64 -1.19 -1.43 -3.79
C ALA A 64 0.15 -0.68 -3.95
N MET A 65 0.24 0.57 -3.48
CA MET A 65 1.49 1.33 -3.46
C MET A 65 2.54 0.69 -2.54
N ALA A 66 2.13 0.19 -1.37
CA ALA A 66 3.03 -0.52 -0.46
C ALA A 66 3.58 -1.81 -1.08
N VAL A 67 2.73 -2.58 -1.76
CA VAL A 67 3.13 -3.77 -2.52
C VAL A 67 4.10 -3.40 -3.65
N HIS A 68 3.82 -2.33 -4.38
CA HIS A 68 4.70 -1.83 -5.45
C HIS A 68 6.09 -1.48 -4.90
N GLY A 69 6.14 -0.75 -3.79
CA GLY A 69 7.41 -0.41 -3.14
C GLY A 69 8.21 -1.64 -2.74
N ALA A 70 7.56 -2.66 -2.18
CA ALA A 70 8.20 -3.93 -1.80
C ALA A 70 8.75 -4.69 -3.02
N LEU A 71 8.00 -4.75 -4.13
CA LEU A 71 8.41 -5.41 -5.37
C LEU A 71 9.60 -4.70 -6.04
N VAL A 72 9.55 -3.37 -6.12
CA VAL A 72 10.64 -2.57 -6.69
C VAL A 72 11.91 -2.71 -5.85
N ALA A 73 11.80 -2.67 -4.51
CA ALA A 73 12.94 -2.86 -3.63
C ALA A 73 13.56 -4.26 -3.77
N ALA A 74 12.74 -5.30 -3.90
CA ALA A 74 13.21 -6.68 -4.10
C ALA A 74 13.89 -6.89 -5.47
N SER A 75 13.58 -6.05 -6.46
CA SER A 75 14.14 -6.14 -7.83
C SER A 75 15.40 -5.30 -8.02
N ALA A 76 15.78 -4.47 -7.03
CA ALA A 76 16.98 -3.66 -7.11
C ALA A 76 18.23 -4.56 -7.13
N PRO A 77 19.22 -4.33 -8.04
CA PRO A 77 20.45 -5.10 -8.04
C PRO A 77 21.20 -4.95 -6.71
N LEU A 78 21.77 -6.05 -6.21
CA LEU A 78 22.60 -6.10 -5.00
C LEU A 78 23.83 -5.17 -5.03
N ALA A 79 24.13 -4.56 -6.17
CA ALA A 79 25.30 -3.68 -6.38
C ALA A 79 25.16 -2.28 -5.73
N SER A 80 24.01 -1.90 -5.17
CA SER A 80 23.82 -0.60 -4.49
C SER A 80 23.98 -0.68 -2.97
N ALA A 81 24.32 -1.84 -2.43
CA ALA A 81 24.68 -1.99 -1.03
C ALA A 81 26.16 -1.63 -0.84
N VAL A 82 26.50 -0.34 -0.95
CA VAL A 82 27.81 0.17 -0.50
C VAL A 82 27.85 0.09 1.03
N SER A 83 28.66 -0.88 1.47
CA SER A 83 29.38 -0.93 2.74
C SER A 83 28.95 0.05 3.85
N THR A 84 28.17 -0.42 4.79
CA THR A 84 28.43 -0.15 6.19
C THR A 84 28.22 -1.46 6.97
N SER A 85 29.29 -1.87 7.61
CA SER A 85 29.35 -2.99 8.53
C SER A 85 28.46 -2.74 9.75
N ASP A 86 27.18 -3.05 9.61
CA ASP A 86 26.34 -3.29 10.76
C ASP A 86 25.32 -4.36 10.37
N ARG A 87 25.57 -5.59 10.79
CA ARG A 87 24.68 -6.74 10.63
C ARG A 87 23.56 -6.62 11.65
N GLY A 88 22.66 -5.69 11.43
CA GLY A 88 21.43 -5.54 12.18
C GLY A 88 20.27 -5.41 11.21
N SER A 89 19.50 -6.46 11.07
CA SER A 89 18.14 -6.47 10.51
C SER A 89 18.02 -5.78 9.15
N ILE A 90 17.77 -6.56 8.09
CA ILE A 90 17.28 -6.05 6.81
C ILE A 90 15.89 -5.47 7.10
N GLY A 91 15.86 -4.22 7.56
CA GLY A 91 14.67 -3.47 7.84
C GLY A 91 13.94 -3.24 6.52
N SER A 92 12.81 -3.89 6.36
CA SER A 92 11.85 -3.56 5.34
C SER A 92 11.56 -2.05 5.44
N THR A 93 11.92 -1.28 4.43
CA THR A 93 11.59 0.15 4.38
C THR A 93 10.08 0.27 4.29
N VAL A 94 9.44 0.66 5.39
CA VAL A 94 7.99 0.83 5.46
C VAL A 94 7.65 2.20 4.89
N GLY A 95 6.75 2.21 3.90
CA GLY A 95 6.21 3.45 3.36
C GLY A 95 4.96 3.88 4.13
N TYR A 96 4.87 5.17 4.45
CA TYR A 96 3.71 5.77 5.09
C TYR A 96 3.01 6.73 4.14
N LEU A 97 1.69 6.60 4.04
CA LEU A 97 0.87 7.56 3.30
C LEU A 97 0.90 8.91 4.03
N ALA A 98 1.61 9.88 3.46
CA ALA A 98 1.80 11.18 4.07
C ALA A 98 0.70 12.18 3.68
N SER A 99 0.24 12.13 2.44
CA SER A 99 -0.85 13.00 1.97
C SER A 99 -1.58 12.39 0.79
N VAL A 100 -2.85 12.78 0.66
CA VAL A 100 -3.68 12.48 -0.50
C VAL A 100 -4.24 13.78 -1.03
N ARG A 101 -4.21 13.98 -2.35
CA ARG A 101 -4.65 15.21 -3.02
C ARG A 101 -5.45 14.89 -4.28
N ASN A 102 -6.27 15.86 -4.70
CA ASN A 102 -7.07 15.76 -5.92
C ASN A 102 -7.92 14.48 -5.96
N VAL A 103 -8.48 14.11 -4.82
CA VAL A 103 -9.31 12.91 -4.71
C VAL A 103 -10.66 13.16 -5.35
N SER A 104 -11.05 12.26 -6.25
CA SER A 104 -12.38 12.20 -6.84
C SER A 104 -13.06 10.90 -6.43
N LEU A 105 -14.24 11.01 -5.85
CA LEU A 105 -15.10 9.88 -5.52
C LEU A 105 -16.25 9.83 -6.55
N HIS A 106 -16.29 8.78 -7.35
CA HIS A 106 -17.25 8.62 -8.44
C HIS A 106 -18.49 7.82 -8.04
N VAL A 107 -18.46 7.20 -6.86
CA VAL A 107 -19.55 6.43 -6.26
C VAL A 107 -19.68 6.79 -4.78
N ALA A 108 -20.77 6.41 -4.14
CA ALA A 108 -21.00 6.67 -2.72
C ALA A 108 -20.44 5.55 -1.84
N ARG A 109 -20.42 4.30 -2.34
CA ARG A 109 -20.04 3.10 -1.59
C ARG A 109 -19.42 2.05 -2.50
N LEU A 110 -18.70 1.10 -1.89
CA LEU A 110 -18.00 0.02 -2.60
C LEU A 110 -18.63 -1.36 -2.38
N ASP A 111 -19.32 -1.58 -1.27
CA ASP A 111 -19.81 -2.88 -0.82
C ASP A 111 -21.03 -3.40 -1.59
N ASP A 112 -21.65 -2.57 -2.41
CA ASP A 112 -22.77 -2.93 -3.29
C ASP A 112 -22.33 -3.27 -4.73
N LEU A 113 -21.03 -3.26 -5.01
CA LEU A 113 -20.48 -3.61 -6.31
C LEU A 113 -20.28 -5.13 -6.42
N GLU A 114 -20.79 -5.73 -7.49
CA GLU A 114 -20.69 -7.17 -7.72
C GLU A 114 -19.31 -7.60 -8.24
N ALA A 115 -18.70 -6.79 -9.10
CA ALA A 115 -17.39 -7.08 -9.67
C ALA A 115 -16.26 -6.74 -8.72
N ASP A 116 -15.13 -7.43 -8.85
CA ASP A 116 -13.94 -7.20 -8.05
C ASP A 116 -13.39 -5.79 -8.24
N LEU A 117 -12.73 -5.27 -7.21
CA LEU A 117 -12.00 -4.01 -7.29
C LEU A 117 -10.64 -4.24 -7.95
N ILE A 118 -10.24 -3.29 -8.77
CA ILE A 118 -8.89 -3.16 -9.30
C ILE A 118 -8.28 -1.88 -8.72
N ALA A 119 -7.33 -2.04 -7.82
CA ALA A 119 -6.52 -0.95 -7.29
C ALA A 119 -5.27 -0.81 -8.14
N ALA A 120 -5.08 0.36 -8.72
CA ALA A 120 -3.94 0.68 -9.59
C ALA A 120 -3.19 1.89 -9.06
N ALA A 121 -1.87 1.87 -9.19
CA ALA A 121 -1.01 3.01 -8.87
C ALA A 121 0.11 3.15 -9.90
N GLU A 122 0.44 4.40 -10.22
CA GLU A 122 1.56 4.76 -11.09
C GLU A 122 2.49 5.71 -10.36
N ARG A 123 3.76 5.34 -10.27
CA ARG A 123 4.81 6.19 -9.70
C ARG A 123 5.14 7.31 -10.67
N ILE A 124 4.89 8.55 -10.24
CA ILE A 124 5.16 9.75 -11.05
C ILE A 124 6.60 10.22 -10.84
N THR A 125 7.04 10.28 -9.59
CA THR A 125 8.40 10.69 -9.23
C THR A 125 8.75 10.18 -7.84
N GLY A 126 10.04 10.27 -7.47
CA GLY A 126 10.52 9.95 -6.14
C GLY A 126 12.00 10.24 -6.01
N ASP A 127 12.42 10.68 -4.82
CA ASP A 127 13.78 11.09 -4.49
C ASP A 127 14.49 10.17 -3.47
N GLY A 128 13.97 8.97 -3.26
CA GLY A 128 14.49 8.02 -2.27
C GLY A 128 13.91 8.19 -0.86
N ARG A 129 13.28 9.31 -0.54
CA ARG A 129 12.59 9.57 0.72
C ARG A 129 11.08 9.68 0.54
N THR A 130 10.67 10.30 -0.57
CA THR A 130 9.26 10.52 -0.86
C THR A 130 8.97 10.01 -2.26
N VAL A 131 7.87 9.31 -2.42
CA VAL A 131 7.37 8.85 -3.71
C VAL A 131 5.98 9.42 -3.95
N LEU A 132 5.80 10.03 -5.12
CA LEU A 132 4.50 10.52 -5.58
C LEU A 132 3.87 9.48 -6.51
N TYR A 133 2.66 9.08 -6.19
CA TYR A 133 1.83 8.20 -7.00
C TYR A 133 0.58 8.93 -7.51
N GLU A 134 0.16 8.58 -8.70
CA GLU A 134 -1.22 8.71 -9.14
C GLU A 134 -1.92 7.37 -8.95
N PHE A 135 -3.12 7.37 -8.40
CA PHE A 135 -3.85 6.14 -8.13
C PHE A 135 -5.28 6.17 -8.63
N SER A 136 -5.81 5.00 -8.88
CA SER A 136 -7.20 4.80 -9.23
C SER A 136 -7.72 3.44 -8.73
N VAL A 137 -9.01 3.40 -8.39
CA VAL A 137 -9.72 2.17 -8.04
C VAL A 137 -10.90 2.04 -8.98
N TRP A 138 -11.07 0.85 -9.55
CA TRP A 138 -12.07 0.52 -10.55
C TRP A 138 -12.84 -0.73 -10.13
N SER A 139 -14.06 -0.88 -10.64
CA SER A 139 -14.79 -2.14 -10.63
C SER A 139 -15.39 -2.35 -12.02
N ALA A 140 -15.10 -3.49 -12.66
CA ALA A 140 -15.34 -3.67 -14.09
C ALA A 140 -14.72 -2.51 -14.89
N GLN A 141 -15.52 -1.70 -15.57
CA GLN A 141 -15.08 -0.53 -16.36
C GLN A 141 -15.48 0.80 -15.69
N GLN A 142 -15.99 0.75 -14.45
CA GLN A 142 -16.44 1.92 -13.72
C GLN A 142 -15.34 2.46 -12.83
N PRO A 143 -14.94 3.75 -12.96
CA PRO A 143 -14.07 4.40 -12.01
C PRO A 143 -14.81 4.61 -10.68
N LEU A 144 -14.14 4.38 -9.57
CA LEU A 144 -14.69 4.50 -8.23
C LEU A 144 -14.03 5.61 -7.44
N VAL A 145 -12.71 5.61 -7.43
CA VAL A 145 -11.88 6.56 -6.70
C VAL A 145 -10.63 6.85 -7.52
N SER A 146 -10.18 8.08 -7.54
CA SER A 146 -8.89 8.46 -8.11
C SER A 146 -8.27 9.61 -7.33
N GLY A 147 -6.96 9.79 -7.47
CA GLY A 147 -6.24 10.88 -6.81
C GLY A 147 -4.73 10.74 -6.92
N ARG A 148 -4.02 11.57 -6.16
CA ARG A 148 -2.57 11.53 -6.00
C ARG A 148 -2.22 11.29 -4.55
N ALA A 149 -1.16 10.55 -4.30
CA ALA A 149 -0.68 10.22 -2.96
C ALA A 149 0.82 10.42 -2.86
N SER A 150 1.25 11.03 -1.75
CA SER A 150 2.66 11.06 -1.36
C SER A 150 2.91 10.00 -0.31
N VAL A 151 3.87 9.13 -0.58
CA VAL A 151 4.34 8.08 0.34
C VAL A 151 5.73 8.45 0.82
N VAL A 152 5.92 8.55 2.13
CA VAL A 152 7.23 8.78 2.74
C VAL A 152 7.83 7.43 3.12
N LEU A 153 9.05 7.21 2.63
CA LEU A 153 9.86 6.03 2.93
C LEU A 153 10.75 6.38 4.11
N ASP A 154 10.44 5.89 5.31
CA ASP A 154 11.27 6.14 6.49
C ASP A 154 11.85 4.83 7.03
N ALA A 155 13.18 4.77 7.06
CA ALA A 155 13.92 3.69 7.70
C ALA A 155 14.01 3.84 9.23
N THR A 156 13.53 4.96 9.80
CA THR A 156 13.81 5.36 11.20
C THR A 156 12.59 5.48 12.11
N PHE A 157 11.37 5.18 11.66
CA PHE A 157 10.23 5.03 12.59
C PHE A 157 10.26 3.68 13.31
N GLY A 158 11.36 3.42 14.02
CA GLY A 158 11.53 2.30 14.92
C GLY A 158 11.88 2.83 16.30
N LEU A 159 10.88 2.86 17.19
CA LEU A 159 10.94 3.00 18.64
C LEU A 159 11.36 4.39 19.20
N PRO A 160 10.55 5.00 20.07
CA PRO A 160 11.03 6.07 20.93
C PRO A 160 12.15 5.53 21.81
N SER A 161 13.31 6.17 21.76
CA SER A 161 14.41 5.93 22.70
C SER A 161 13.87 6.12 24.12
N ILE A 162 13.68 5.05 24.84
CA ILE A 162 13.46 5.11 26.29
C ILE A 162 14.81 5.54 26.88
N ASN A 163 14.92 6.82 27.16
CA ASN A 163 16.06 7.34 27.89
C ASN A 163 15.93 6.88 29.35
N THR A 164 16.54 5.75 29.68
CA THR A 164 16.74 5.33 31.06
C THR A 164 17.79 6.24 31.67
N GLY A 165 17.36 7.41 32.16
CA GLY A 165 18.16 8.25 33.01
C GLY A 165 18.44 7.53 34.32
N THR A 166 19.63 6.96 34.43
CA THR A 166 20.20 6.49 35.67
C THR A 166 20.58 7.73 36.47
N HIS A 167 19.80 8.06 37.48
CA HIS A 167 20.26 8.94 38.56
C HIS A 167 20.97 8.07 39.58
N ALA A 168 22.28 8.31 39.68
CA ALA A 168 23.10 7.98 40.86
C ALA A 168 22.87 9.03 41.93
#